data_731d2b54574eb6839fdd2031ef535e8c
#
_entry.id   731d2b54574eb6839fdd2031ef535e8c
#
_cell.length_a   1.000
_cell.length_b   1.000
_cell.length_c   1.000
_cell.angle_alpha   90.00
_cell.angle_beta   90.00
_cell.angle_gamma   90.00
#
_symmetry.space_group_name_H-M   'P 1'
#
loop_
_entity.id
_entity.type
_entity.pdbx_description
1 polymer ?
#
loop_
_entity_poly.entity_id
_entity_poly.type
_entity_poly.pdbx_seq_one_letter_code
_entity_poly.pdbx_strand_id
1 'polypeptide(L)'
;MASSKLLKERIESIQDTRKITNAMYLISSSKLRKARKNYQNVLPYFTRMRDTISRVVPHLPDEPVHPFFHERQREDGDPRRAYLVLTADKGMAGSFNQNVLKLLLEKADRNDRFYVIGQVGYRALRKDPRLVQEFQYGATAPSLQRARDITVDAIDDFKSGKLDEIYLIYTKIQNALTSEPVMVRLLPLDREHLQPTPKGLGDPRGEVELVPDAWTVFEQTAPIYMHGMIFGAMTESFCAEQSARMTAMDTATKSANDMIRDLQLEYNRTRQGSITQEITEIIGGASAVKSQE
;
A
#
# COMPACT_ATOMS: atom_id res chain seq x y z
N MET A 1 1.52 -21.69 43.66
CA MET A 1 0.53 -22.20 42.66
C MET A 1 -0.09 -21.14 41.78
N ALA A 2 -0.51 -19.96 42.24
CA ALA A 2 -1.09 -18.90 41.38
C ALA A 2 -0.14 -18.40 40.28
N SER A 3 1.18 -18.27 40.58
CA SER A 3 2.17 -17.78 39.60
C SER A 3 2.41 -18.76 38.45
N SER A 4 2.48 -20.05 38.69
CA SER A 4 2.71 -21.08 37.65
C SER A 4 1.50 -21.22 36.70
N LYS A 5 0.28 -21.05 37.21
CA LYS A 5 -0.95 -21.05 36.41
C LYS A 5 -0.98 -19.84 35.43
N LEU A 6 -0.64 -18.66 35.94
CA LEU A 6 -0.57 -17.42 35.11
C LEU A 6 0.48 -17.56 34.00
N LEU A 7 1.66 -18.12 34.31
CA LEU A 7 2.69 -18.34 33.28
C LEU A 7 2.22 -19.32 32.19
N LYS A 8 1.52 -20.39 32.59
CA LYS A 8 0.95 -21.33 31.63
C LYS A 8 -0.08 -20.70 30.72
N GLU A 9 -1.04 -19.91 31.26
CA GLU A 9 -2.04 -19.18 30.49
C GLU A 9 -1.38 -18.18 29.51
N ARG A 10 -0.30 -17.53 29.94
CA ARG A 10 0.48 -16.61 29.09
C ARG A 10 1.18 -17.33 27.95
N ILE A 11 1.77 -18.51 28.21
CA ILE A 11 2.37 -19.35 27.17
C ILE A 11 1.33 -19.76 26.13
N GLU A 12 0.16 -20.22 26.54
CA GLU A 12 -0.94 -20.60 25.66
C GLU A 12 -1.39 -19.41 24.78
N SER A 13 -1.57 -18.23 25.36
CA SER A 13 -1.93 -17.01 24.62
C SER A 13 -0.89 -16.62 23.56
N ILE A 14 0.40 -16.71 23.88
CA ILE A 14 1.47 -16.40 22.91
C ILE A 14 1.56 -17.47 21.83
N GLN A 15 1.33 -18.74 22.16
CA GLN A 15 1.25 -19.83 21.17
C GLN A 15 0.13 -19.59 20.17
N ASP A 16 -1.04 -19.11 20.61
CA ASP A 16 -2.14 -18.78 19.71
C ASP A 16 -1.83 -17.56 18.85
N THR A 17 -1.22 -16.53 19.43
CA THR A 17 -0.71 -15.37 18.67
C THR A 17 0.27 -15.81 17.58
N ARG A 18 1.22 -16.71 17.89
CA ARG A 18 2.16 -17.29 16.94
C ARG A 18 1.47 -18.01 15.78
N LYS A 19 0.42 -18.81 16.07
CA LYS A 19 -0.36 -19.49 15.03
C LYS A 19 -1.02 -18.48 14.09
N ILE A 20 -1.58 -17.41 14.65
CA ILE A 20 -2.23 -16.34 13.87
C ILE A 20 -1.20 -15.61 12.99
N THR A 21 -0.06 -15.19 13.54
CA THR A 21 0.98 -14.48 12.77
C THR A 21 1.54 -15.34 11.64
N ASN A 22 1.79 -16.63 11.90
CA ASN A 22 2.24 -17.57 10.87
C ASN A 22 1.17 -17.77 9.76
N ALA A 23 -0.10 -17.90 10.12
CA ALA A 23 -1.18 -17.97 9.13
C ALA A 23 -1.26 -16.70 8.28
N MET A 24 -1.12 -15.51 8.88
CA MET A 24 -1.11 -14.23 8.18
C MET A 24 0.11 -14.09 7.25
N TYR A 25 1.27 -14.59 7.64
CA TYR A 25 2.44 -14.68 6.78
C TYR A 25 2.14 -15.50 5.51
N LEU A 26 1.58 -16.70 5.66
CA LEU A 26 1.24 -17.58 4.53
C LEU A 26 0.19 -16.97 3.60
N ILE A 27 -0.84 -16.34 4.15
CA ILE A 27 -1.89 -15.65 3.39
C ILE A 27 -1.27 -14.49 2.59
N SER A 28 -0.43 -13.66 3.21
CA SER A 28 0.22 -12.53 2.54
C SER A 28 1.17 -12.99 1.44
N SER A 29 1.94 -14.06 1.67
CA SER A 29 2.79 -14.69 0.65
C SER A 29 1.98 -15.18 -0.56
N SER A 30 0.85 -15.83 -0.32
CA SER A 30 -0.04 -16.28 -1.40
C SER A 30 -0.63 -15.12 -2.20
N LYS A 31 -1.11 -14.07 -1.52
CA LYS A 31 -1.65 -12.85 -2.15
C LYS A 31 -0.60 -12.12 -2.97
N LEU A 32 0.63 -12.01 -2.46
CA LEU A 32 1.74 -11.39 -3.17
C LEU A 32 2.04 -12.11 -4.48
N ARG A 33 2.14 -13.44 -4.46
CA ARG A 33 2.37 -14.24 -5.68
C ARG A 33 1.26 -14.05 -6.71
N LYS A 34 0.00 -14.08 -6.28
CA LYS A 34 -1.16 -13.88 -7.16
C LYS A 34 -1.17 -12.48 -7.78
N ALA A 35 -0.89 -11.44 -6.98
CA ALA A 35 -0.86 -10.07 -7.44
C ALA A 35 0.26 -9.85 -8.47
N ARG A 36 1.48 -10.34 -8.20
CA ARG A 36 2.60 -10.26 -9.14
C ARG A 36 2.29 -10.95 -10.47
N LYS A 37 1.69 -12.15 -10.44
CA LYS A 37 1.30 -12.86 -11.66
C LYS A 37 0.26 -12.06 -12.47
N ASN A 38 -0.75 -11.52 -11.80
CA ASN A 38 -1.77 -10.72 -12.46
C ASN A 38 -1.17 -9.46 -13.11
N TYR A 39 -0.27 -8.78 -12.41
CA TYR A 39 0.43 -7.60 -12.93
C TYR A 39 1.26 -7.93 -14.17
N GLN A 40 2.05 -9.00 -14.11
CA GLN A 40 2.86 -9.46 -15.24
C GLN A 40 2.03 -9.77 -16.48
N ASN A 41 0.82 -10.31 -16.31
CA ASN A 41 -0.09 -10.60 -17.42
C ASN A 41 -0.64 -9.34 -18.11
N VAL A 42 -0.80 -8.25 -17.38
CA VAL A 42 -1.41 -7.01 -17.87
C VAL A 42 -0.35 -5.96 -18.27
N LEU A 43 0.86 -6.06 -17.73
CA LEU A 43 1.97 -5.14 -18.02
C LEU A 43 2.25 -4.94 -19.52
N PRO A 44 2.26 -5.97 -20.39
CA PRO A 44 2.49 -5.78 -21.82
C PRO A 44 1.45 -4.89 -22.49
N TYR A 45 0.19 -4.94 -22.03
CA TYR A 45 -0.86 -4.09 -22.54
C TYR A 45 -0.58 -2.61 -22.22
N PHE A 46 -0.24 -2.29 -20.98
CA PHE A 46 0.06 -0.92 -20.59
C PHE A 46 1.35 -0.38 -21.21
N THR A 47 2.35 -1.24 -21.39
CA THR A 47 3.57 -0.86 -22.12
C THR A 47 3.25 -0.47 -23.55
N ARG A 48 2.43 -1.26 -24.25
CA ARG A 48 1.98 -0.92 -25.60
C ARG A 48 1.14 0.36 -25.63
N MET A 49 0.27 0.56 -24.64
CA MET A 49 -0.54 1.79 -24.56
C MET A 49 0.33 3.03 -24.36
N ARG A 50 1.37 2.95 -23.50
CA ARG A 50 2.37 4.00 -23.36
C ARG A 50 3.11 4.27 -24.66
N ASP A 51 3.54 3.20 -25.34
CA ASP A 51 4.22 3.33 -26.65
C ASP A 51 3.28 3.96 -27.71
N THR A 52 1.99 3.63 -27.67
CA THR A 52 1.00 4.24 -28.57
C THR A 52 0.85 5.73 -28.30
N ILE A 53 0.62 6.12 -27.03
CA ILE A 53 0.43 7.53 -26.68
C ILE A 53 1.68 8.36 -26.96
N SER A 54 2.88 7.79 -26.74
CA SER A 54 4.14 8.48 -27.05
C SER A 54 4.35 8.74 -28.54
N ARG A 55 3.69 7.98 -29.41
CA ARG A 55 3.70 8.19 -30.87
C ARG A 55 2.64 9.20 -31.33
N VAL A 56 1.57 9.38 -30.58
CA VAL A 56 0.51 10.35 -30.87
C VAL A 56 0.91 11.78 -30.46
N VAL A 57 1.55 11.91 -29.29
CA VAL A 57 1.91 13.19 -28.67
C VAL A 57 2.69 14.15 -29.60
N PRO A 58 3.68 13.70 -30.40
CA PRO A 58 4.40 14.59 -31.33
C PRO A 58 3.54 15.18 -32.45
N HIS A 59 2.37 14.58 -32.75
CA HIS A 59 1.47 15.03 -33.80
C HIS A 59 0.35 15.95 -33.27
N LEU A 60 0.33 16.19 -31.95
CA LEU A 60 -0.62 17.15 -31.35
C LEU A 60 -0.17 18.58 -31.66
N PRO A 61 -1.11 19.50 -31.98
CA PRO A 61 -0.78 20.91 -32.17
C PRO A 61 -0.21 21.52 -30.88
N ASP A 62 0.62 22.53 -31.03
CA ASP A 62 1.12 23.28 -29.89
C ASP A 62 0.01 24.23 -29.36
N GLU A 63 -0.82 24.74 -30.23
CA GLU A 63 -2.00 25.54 -29.88
C GLU A 63 -3.22 25.12 -30.74
N PRO A 64 -4.39 24.96 -30.13
CA PRO A 64 -4.67 25.04 -28.67
C PRO A 64 -4.05 23.88 -27.92
N VAL A 65 -3.59 24.14 -26.69
CA VAL A 65 -3.03 23.09 -25.80
C VAL A 65 -4.14 22.14 -25.38
N HIS A 66 -3.91 20.84 -25.54
CA HIS A 66 -4.88 19.84 -25.10
C HIS A 66 -5.12 19.92 -23.59
N PRO A 67 -6.37 19.84 -23.10
CA PRO A 67 -6.71 20.01 -21.67
C PRO A 67 -5.85 19.18 -20.71
N PHE A 68 -5.43 17.97 -21.10
CA PHE A 68 -4.58 17.11 -20.27
C PHE A 68 -3.12 17.56 -20.11
N PHE A 69 -2.67 18.52 -20.91
CA PHE A 69 -1.34 19.15 -20.77
C PHE A 69 -1.43 20.58 -20.23
N HIS A 70 -2.64 21.11 -20.06
CA HIS A 70 -2.83 22.51 -19.70
C HIS A 70 -2.53 22.73 -18.21
N GLU A 71 -1.45 23.45 -17.93
CA GLU A 71 -1.13 23.96 -16.59
C GLU A 71 -1.97 25.21 -16.33
N ARG A 72 -2.95 25.08 -15.44
CA ARG A 72 -3.83 26.19 -15.08
C ARG A 72 -3.16 27.12 -14.10
N GLN A 73 -3.05 28.39 -14.47
CA GLN A 73 -2.66 29.46 -13.57
C GLN A 73 -3.92 30.11 -13.01
N ARG A 74 -4.04 30.20 -11.68
CA ARG A 74 -5.16 30.88 -11.02
C ARG A 74 -4.75 32.28 -10.59
N GLU A 75 -5.70 33.19 -10.64
CA GLU A 75 -5.50 34.58 -10.17
C GLU A 75 -5.24 34.65 -8.64
N ASP A 76 -5.76 33.68 -7.87
CA ASP A 76 -5.55 33.52 -6.44
C ASP A 76 -4.20 32.85 -6.06
N GLY A 77 -3.41 32.46 -7.07
CA GLY A 77 -2.00 32.08 -6.91
C GLY A 77 -1.73 30.61 -6.57
N ASP A 78 -2.65 29.89 -5.94
CA ASP A 78 -2.44 28.51 -5.50
C ASP A 78 -3.25 27.51 -6.36
N PRO A 79 -2.59 26.52 -6.99
CA PRO A 79 -3.29 25.46 -7.71
C PRO A 79 -4.10 24.58 -6.75
N ARG A 80 -5.30 24.18 -7.17
CA ARG A 80 -6.13 23.20 -6.43
C ARG A 80 -5.63 21.80 -6.72
N ARG A 81 -4.92 21.23 -5.78
CA ARG A 81 -4.33 19.90 -5.91
C ARG A 81 -5.23 18.83 -5.33
N ALA A 82 -5.25 17.69 -6.00
CA ALA A 82 -5.80 16.46 -5.44
C ALA A 82 -4.70 15.39 -5.28
N TYR A 83 -4.76 14.68 -4.19
CA TYR A 83 -3.89 13.53 -3.94
C TYR A 83 -4.72 12.26 -3.91
N LEU A 84 -4.48 11.38 -4.88
CA LEU A 84 -4.96 9.99 -4.85
C LEU A 84 -3.99 9.18 -3.98
N VAL A 85 -4.43 8.77 -2.81
CA VAL A 85 -3.55 8.19 -1.77
C VAL A 85 -3.85 6.72 -1.61
N LEU A 86 -2.88 5.85 -1.94
CA LEU A 86 -3.02 4.41 -1.83
C LEU A 86 -2.54 3.91 -0.46
N THR A 87 -3.48 3.51 0.38
CA THR A 87 -3.21 2.86 1.67
C THR A 87 -3.81 1.46 1.71
N ALA A 88 -3.58 0.69 2.76
CA ALA A 88 -4.15 -0.64 2.93
C ALA A 88 -5.56 -0.60 3.52
N ASP A 89 -6.33 -1.67 3.29
CA ASP A 89 -7.61 -1.89 3.99
C ASP A 89 -7.41 -2.42 5.42
N LYS A 90 -6.29 -3.10 5.69
CA LYS A 90 -5.98 -3.73 6.98
C LYS A 90 -4.61 -3.30 7.47
N GLY A 91 -4.45 -3.23 8.79
CA GLY A 91 -3.17 -2.95 9.44
C GLY A 91 -2.18 -4.13 9.41
N MET A 92 -1.27 -4.14 10.37
CA MET A 92 -0.23 -5.15 10.57
C MET A 92 0.75 -5.30 9.40
N ALA A 93 0.96 -4.23 8.65
CA ALA A 93 1.91 -4.14 7.54
C ALA A 93 3.13 -3.23 7.88
N GLY A 94 3.61 -3.30 9.13
CA GLY A 94 4.70 -2.45 9.59
C GLY A 94 4.39 -0.96 9.40
N SER A 95 5.36 -0.20 8.90
CA SER A 95 5.25 1.25 8.65
C SER A 95 4.59 1.62 7.31
N PHE A 96 4.14 0.65 6.50
CA PHE A 96 3.60 0.86 5.14
C PHE A 96 2.62 2.04 5.07
N ASN A 97 1.53 2.00 5.86
CA ASN A 97 0.51 3.07 5.83
C ASN A 97 1.04 4.39 6.40
N GLN A 98 1.83 4.33 7.47
CA GLN A 98 2.36 5.52 8.12
C GLN A 98 3.29 6.31 7.21
N ASN A 99 4.14 5.62 6.43
CA ASN A 99 5.05 6.27 5.50
C ASN A 99 4.31 7.00 4.37
N VAL A 100 3.23 6.39 3.82
CA VAL A 100 2.37 7.03 2.81
C VAL A 100 1.67 8.27 3.37
N LEU A 101 1.07 8.16 4.56
CA LEU A 101 0.37 9.28 5.21
C LEU A 101 1.33 10.40 5.59
N LYS A 102 2.55 10.07 6.01
CA LYS A 102 3.60 11.04 6.32
C LYS A 102 3.96 11.85 5.07
N LEU A 103 4.23 11.18 3.94
CA LEU A 103 4.53 11.84 2.68
C LEU A 103 3.39 12.76 2.22
N LEU A 104 2.13 12.31 2.34
CA LEU A 104 0.96 13.13 2.04
C LEU A 104 0.96 14.42 2.86
N LEU A 105 1.07 14.30 4.19
CA LEU A 105 0.99 15.44 5.10
C LEU A 105 2.19 16.41 4.98
N GLU A 106 3.35 15.91 4.54
CA GLU A 106 4.52 16.74 4.25
C GLU A 106 4.39 17.56 2.96
N LYS A 107 3.56 17.10 2.01
CA LYS A 107 3.41 17.71 0.68
C LYS A 107 2.14 18.52 0.52
N ALA A 108 1.12 18.23 1.33
CA ALA A 108 -0.21 18.79 1.17
C ALA A 108 -0.38 20.15 1.84
N ASP A 109 -1.02 21.08 1.12
CA ASP A 109 -1.41 22.40 1.57
C ASP A 109 -2.86 22.43 2.08
N ARG A 110 -3.32 23.61 2.56
CA ARG A 110 -4.64 23.78 3.18
C ARG A 110 -5.81 23.60 2.21
N ASN A 111 -5.61 23.96 0.96
CA ASN A 111 -6.65 23.97 -0.08
C ASN A 111 -6.72 22.66 -0.88
N ASP A 112 -5.85 21.70 -0.56
CA ASP A 112 -5.75 20.43 -1.26
C ASP A 112 -6.91 19.49 -0.93
N ARG A 113 -7.14 18.48 -1.78
CA ARG A 113 -8.14 17.45 -1.58
C ARG A 113 -7.51 16.06 -1.54
N PHE A 114 -8.01 15.22 -0.63
CA PHE A 114 -7.53 13.87 -0.43
C PHE A 114 -8.55 12.85 -0.89
N TYR A 115 -8.20 12.09 -1.91
CA TYR A 115 -8.93 10.96 -2.44
C TYR A 115 -8.25 9.68 -1.96
N VAL A 116 -8.76 9.09 -0.88
CA VAL A 116 -8.05 8.02 -0.18
C VAL A 116 -8.61 6.65 -0.55
N ILE A 117 -7.73 5.78 -1.04
CA ILE A 117 -8.00 4.39 -1.32
C ILE A 117 -7.46 3.55 -0.16
N GLY A 118 -8.31 2.71 0.42
CA GLY A 118 -7.97 1.87 1.57
C GLY A 118 -8.46 2.41 2.92
N GLN A 119 -9.00 1.50 3.72
CA GLN A 119 -9.70 1.81 4.96
C GLN A 119 -8.79 2.37 6.07
N VAL A 120 -7.49 2.04 6.06
CA VAL A 120 -6.57 2.53 7.09
C VAL A 120 -6.32 4.03 6.93
N GLY A 121 -6.05 4.48 5.71
CA GLY A 121 -5.87 5.90 5.41
C GLY A 121 -7.17 6.69 5.61
N TYR A 122 -8.29 6.15 5.13
CA TYR A 122 -9.60 6.79 5.32
C TYR A 122 -9.91 7.03 6.81
N ARG A 123 -9.70 6.03 7.68
CA ARG A 123 -9.91 6.19 9.13
C ARG A 123 -8.95 7.20 9.77
N ALA A 124 -7.69 7.22 9.32
CA ALA A 124 -6.69 8.15 9.83
C ALA A 124 -7.04 9.61 9.49
N LEU A 125 -7.59 9.85 8.31
CA LEU A 125 -7.89 11.19 7.79
C LEU A 125 -9.36 11.60 7.92
N ARG A 126 -10.24 10.79 8.53
CA ARG A 126 -11.69 11.03 8.56
C ARG A 126 -12.11 12.37 9.22
N LYS A 127 -11.23 12.96 10.02
CA LYS A 127 -11.47 14.26 10.66
C LYS A 127 -10.80 15.42 9.91
N ASP A 128 -10.04 15.13 8.88
CA ASP A 128 -9.38 16.13 8.05
C ASP A 128 -10.41 16.71 7.06
N PRO A 129 -10.60 18.05 7.02
CA PRO A 129 -11.58 18.67 6.13
C PRO A 129 -11.23 18.54 4.64
N ARG A 130 -9.99 18.19 4.33
CA ARG A 130 -9.52 17.97 2.95
C ARG A 130 -9.92 16.60 2.39
N LEU A 131 -10.37 15.68 3.26
CA LEU A 131 -10.81 14.36 2.83
C LEU A 131 -12.12 14.43 2.04
N VAL A 132 -12.13 13.88 0.83
CA VAL A 132 -13.35 13.67 0.03
C VAL A 132 -14.04 12.41 0.56
N GLN A 133 -15.12 12.60 1.32
CA GLN A 133 -15.76 11.51 2.08
C GLN A 133 -16.55 10.55 1.20
N GLU A 134 -17.05 11.02 0.06
CA GLU A 134 -17.79 10.23 -0.93
C GLU A 134 -16.90 9.25 -1.69
N PHE A 135 -15.58 9.51 -1.71
CA PHE A 135 -14.60 8.68 -2.40
C PHE A 135 -14.16 7.52 -1.51
N GLN A 136 -14.88 6.40 -1.60
CA GLN A 136 -14.65 5.22 -0.76
C GLN A 136 -14.28 3.98 -1.58
N TYR A 137 -13.00 3.87 -1.93
CA TYR A 137 -12.48 2.70 -2.62
C TYR A 137 -11.61 1.84 -1.71
N GLY A 138 -11.82 0.52 -1.74
CA GLY A 138 -10.96 -0.43 -1.04
C GLY A 138 -9.68 -0.70 -1.81
N ALA A 139 -8.60 -1.00 -1.06
CA ALA A 139 -7.30 -1.32 -1.62
C ALA A 139 -7.11 -2.83 -1.91
N THR A 140 -7.99 -3.67 -1.38
CA THR A 140 -7.88 -5.14 -1.53
C THR A 140 -8.19 -5.56 -2.96
N ALA A 141 -7.33 -6.40 -3.52
CA ALA A 141 -7.45 -6.97 -4.87
C ALA A 141 -7.58 -5.89 -5.98
N PRO A 142 -6.45 -5.25 -6.38
CA PRO A 142 -6.44 -4.32 -7.49
C PRO A 142 -7.10 -4.91 -8.74
N SER A 143 -7.97 -4.13 -9.38
CA SER A 143 -8.64 -4.51 -10.63
C SER A 143 -8.68 -3.34 -11.61
N LEU A 144 -8.68 -3.66 -12.90
CA LEU A 144 -8.80 -2.66 -13.98
C LEU A 144 -10.09 -1.85 -13.85
N GLN A 145 -11.19 -2.50 -13.50
CA GLN A 145 -12.48 -1.81 -13.34
C GLN A 145 -12.38 -0.73 -12.26
N ARG A 146 -11.81 -1.06 -11.09
CA ARG A 146 -11.63 -0.09 -10.00
C ARG A 146 -10.68 1.05 -10.39
N ALA A 147 -9.58 0.73 -11.07
CA ALA A 147 -8.68 1.77 -11.58
C ALA A 147 -9.39 2.70 -12.56
N ARG A 148 -10.27 2.16 -13.40
CA ARG A 148 -11.10 2.95 -14.32
C ARG A 148 -12.05 3.87 -13.55
N ASP A 149 -12.80 3.35 -12.60
CA ASP A 149 -13.78 4.13 -11.82
C ASP A 149 -13.07 5.30 -11.11
N ILE A 150 -11.94 5.04 -10.46
CA ILE A 150 -11.09 6.07 -9.82
C ILE A 150 -10.61 7.11 -10.84
N THR A 151 -10.19 6.67 -12.03
CA THR A 151 -9.68 7.58 -13.07
C THR A 151 -10.78 8.47 -13.60
N VAL A 152 -11.98 7.94 -13.83
CA VAL A 152 -13.12 8.71 -14.34
C VAL A 152 -13.44 9.85 -13.38
N ASP A 153 -13.60 9.55 -12.08
CA ASP A 153 -13.89 10.57 -11.06
C ASP A 153 -12.80 11.67 -11.04
N ALA A 154 -11.53 11.28 -11.12
CA ALA A 154 -10.41 12.22 -11.11
C ALA A 154 -10.35 13.09 -12.38
N ILE A 155 -10.58 12.50 -13.57
CA ILE A 155 -10.57 13.22 -14.85
C ILE A 155 -11.73 14.21 -14.91
N ASP A 156 -12.91 13.83 -14.46
CA ASP A 156 -14.10 14.69 -14.50
C ASP A 156 -13.91 15.93 -13.62
N ASP A 157 -13.34 15.78 -12.43
CA ASP A 157 -13.00 16.89 -11.56
C ASP A 157 -11.89 17.79 -12.15
N PHE A 158 -10.92 17.20 -12.86
CA PHE A 158 -9.89 17.95 -13.57
C PHE A 158 -10.47 18.69 -14.81
N LYS A 159 -11.23 18.01 -15.68
CA LYS A 159 -11.84 18.62 -16.89
C LYS A 159 -12.80 19.74 -16.52
N SER A 160 -13.57 19.60 -15.45
CA SER A 160 -14.51 20.63 -14.99
C SER A 160 -13.85 21.86 -14.34
N GLY A 161 -12.52 21.86 -14.15
CA GLY A 161 -11.79 22.96 -13.53
C GLY A 161 -11.93 23.05 -12.01
N LYS A 162 -12.47 22.02 -11.37
CA LYS A 162 -12.48 21.91 -9.91
C LYS A 162 -11.07 21.67 -9.37
N LEU A 163 -10.26 20.92 -10.13
CA LEU A 163 -8.87 20.58 -9.82
C LEU A 163 -7.95 21.08 -10.94
N ASP A 164 -6.76 21.49 -10.58
CA ASP A 164 -5.71 21.94 -11.49
C ASP A 164 -4.58 20.93 -11.62
N GLU A 165 -4.31 20.19 -10.54
CA GLU A 165 -3.28 19.16 -10.49
C GLU A 165 -3.78 17.92 -9.76
N ILE A 166 -3.40 16.75 -10.25
CA ILE A 166 -3.69 15.46 -9.59
C ILE A 166 -2.39 14.70 -9.41
N TYR A 167 -2.13 14.34 -8.17
CA TYR A 167 -0.97 13.53 -7.76
C TYR A 167 -1.42 12.17 -7.26
N LEU A 168 -0.60 11.16 -7.53
CA LEU A 168 -0.77 9.80 -7.03
C LEU A 168 0.32 9.52 -5.99
N ILE A 169 -0.08 9.20 -4.75
CA ILE A 169 0.83 8.80 -3.68
C ILE A 169 0.64 7.31 -3.41
N TYR A 170 1.69 6.54 -3.60
CA TYR A 170 1.66 5.09 -3.42
C TYR A 170 3.03 4.57 -3.00
N THR A 171 3.09 3.31 -2.58
CA THR A 171 4.37 2.67 -2.24
C THR A 171 4.93 1.93 -3.45
N LYS A 172 6.08 2.39 -3.94
CA LYS A 172 6.84 1.80 -5.04
C LYS A 172 7.85 0.78 -4.51
N ILE A 173 7.98 -0.33 -5.22
CA ILE A 173 8.99 -1.36 -4.92
C ILE A 173 10.30 -0.98 -5.62
N GLN A 174 11.33 -0.67 -4.84
CA GLN A 174 12.66 -0.35 -5.38
C GLN A 174 13.44 -1.61 -5.74
N ASN A 175 13.35 -2.62 -4.87
CA ASN A 175 13.98 -3.93 -5.07
C ASN A 175 13.25 -5.01 -4.25
N ALA A 176 13.80 -6.22 -4.20
CA ALA A 176 13.18 -7.35 -3.50
C ALA A 176 12.97 -7.10 -1.99
N LEU A 177 13.72 -6.20 -1.38
CA LEU A 177 13.75 -5.96 0.07
C LEU A 177 13.21 -4.59 0.47
N THR A 178 13.28 -3.58 -0.41
CA THR A 178 12.95 -2.20 -0.08
C THR A 178 11.82 -1.67 -0.91
N SER A 179 10.94 -0.94 -0.26
CA SER A 179 9.85 -0.19 -0.87
C SER A 179 9.73 1.18 -0.18
N GLU A 180 9.41 2.20 -0.95
CA GLU A 180 9.27 3.56 -0.44
C GLU A 180 8.01 4.25 -0.98
N PRO A 181 7.40 5.16 -0.22
CA PRO A 181 6.32 5.98 -0.71
C PRO A 181 6.85 6.98 -1.74
N VAL A 182 6.15 7.09 -2.86
CA VAL A 182 6.47 8.03 -3.93
C VAL A 182 5.25 8.87 -4.28
N MET A 183 5.49 10.07 -4.78
CA MET A 183 4.48 10.96 -5.34
C MET A 183 4.76 11.13 -6.82
N VAL A 184 3.75 10.88 -7.65
CA VAL A 184 3.83 11.00 -9.11
C VAL A 184 2.69 11.90 -9.60
N ARG A 185 2.99 12.89 -10.43
CA ARG A 185 1.97 13.72 -11.07
C ARG A 185 1.21 12.90 -12.10
N LEU A 186 -0.09 12.84 -11.95
CA LEU A 186 -1.00 12.15 -12.86
C LEU A 186 -1.55 13.11 -13.91
N LEU A 187 -1.93 14.31 -13.49
CA LEU A 187 -2.42 15.41 -14.32
C LEU A 187 -1.91 16.75 -13.78
N PRO A 188 -1.64 17.73 -14.65
CA PRO A 188 -1.52 17.59 -16.10
C PRO A 188 -0.42 16.61 -16.50
N LEU A 189 -0.59 15.99 -17.67
CA LEU A 189 0.42 15.08 -18.22
C LEU A 189 1.66 15.89 -18.61
N ASP A 190 2.82 15.28 -18.47
CA ASP A 190 4.08 15.86 -18.92
C ASP A 190 4.36 15.43 -20.36
N ARG A 191 4.34 16.39 -21.28
CA ARG A 191 4.57 16.16 -22.69
C ARG A 191 5.98 15.63 -22.98
N GLU A 192 6.99 16.07 -22.21
CA GLU A 192 8.38 15.63 -22.38
C GLU A 192 8.55 14.15 -21.97
N HIS A 193 7.91 13.73 -20.89
CA HIS A 193 7.95 12.35 -20.44
C HIS A 193 7.17 11.37 -21.34
N LEU A 194 6.29 11.89 -22.20
CA LEU A 194 5.54 11.11 -23.19
C LEU A 194 6.17 11.11 -24.57
N GLN A 195 7.35 11.72 -24.76
CA GLN A 195 8.07 11.62 -26.01
C GLN A 195 8.53 10.19 -26.29
N PRO A 196 8.52 9.74 -27.55
CA PRO A 196 9.02 8.43 -27.90
C PRO A 196 10.51 8.34 -27.54
N THR A 197 10.88 7.31 -26.80
CA THR A 197 12.29 7.03 -26.55
C THR A 197 12.98 6.76 -27.91
N PRO A 198 14.04 7.49 -28.30
CA PRO A 198 14.76 7.20 -29.52
C PRO A 198 15.24 5.74 -29.51
N LYS A 199 14.64 4.91 -30.32
CA LYS A 199 15.18 3.58 -30.63
C LYS A 199 16.04 3.75 -31.85
N GLY A 200 17.26 3.19 -31.81
CA GLY A 200 18.26 3.34 -32.85
C GLY A 200 17.80 3.02 -34.27
N LEU A 201 18.63 3.35 -35.26
CA LEU A 201 18.39 3.18 -36.68
C LEU A 201 17.66 1.88 -37.02
N GLY A 202 16.42 2.01 -37.55
CA GLY A 202 15.64 0.88 -38.02
C GLY A 202 14.42 0.54 -37.17
N ASP A 203 13.77 1.51 -36.55
CA ASP A 203 12.47 1.28 -35.89
C ASP A 203 11.45 0.78 -36.94
N PRO A 204 11.00 -0.50 -36.86
CA PRO A 204 10.12 -1.09 -37.87
C PRO A 204 8.68 -0.56 -37.83
N ARG A 205 8.41 0.44 -36.99
CA ARG A 205 7.05 0.92 -36.70
C ARG A 205 6.53 1.96 -37.70
N GLY A 206 7.22 2.26 -38.79
CA GLY A 206 6.71 3.10 -39.89
C GLY A 206 6.12 4.46 -39.51
N GLU A 207 5.66 5.22 -40.49
CA GLU A 207 4.88 6.44 -40.28
C GLU A 207 3.53 6.11 -39.63
N VAL A 208 3.10 6.94 -38.68
CA VAL A 208 1.83 6.76 -37.97
C VAL A 208 0.73 7.50 -38.72
N GLU A 209 -0.24 6.76 -39.21
CA GLU A 209 -1.47 7.32 -39.71
C GLU A 209 -2.48 7.42 -38.54
N LEU A 210 -2.94 8.64 -38.23
CA LEU A 210 -3.86 8.93 -37.15
C LEU A 210 -5.24 9.27 -37.70
N VAL A 211 -6.23 8.41 -37.46
CA VAL A 211 -7.58 8.53 -38.00
C VAL A 211 -8.58 8.72 -36.86
N PRO A 212 -9.41 9.78 -36.86
CA PRO A 212 -9.50 10.81 -37.85
C PRO A 212 -8.36 11.86 -37.76
N ASP A 213 -7.80 12.11 -36.59
CA ASP A 213 -6.75 13.10 -36.31
C ASP A 213 -6.07 12.80 -34.98
N ALA A 214 -4.90 13.42 -34.72
CA ALA A 214 -4.09 13.21 -33.52
C ALA A 214 -4.83 13.60 -32.23
N TRP A 215 -5.62 14.67 -32.27
CA TRP A 215 -6.36 15.15 -31.09
C TRP A 215 -7.40 14.14 -30.63
N THR A 216 -8.25 13.67 -31.54
CA THR A 216 -9.28 12.66 -31.25
C THR A 216 -8.68 11.37 -30.75
N VAL A 217 -7.60 10.90 -31.40
CA VAL A 217 -6.90 9.68 -30.97
C VAL A 217 -6.30 9.85 -29.57
N PHE A 218 -5.69 11.01 -29.28
CA PHE A 218 -5.15 11.28 -27.96
C PHE A 218 -6.25 11.37 -26.89
N GLU A 219 -7.36 12.05 -27.15
CA GLU A 219 -8.46 12.17 -26.20
C GLU A 219 -9.07 10.81 -25.81
N GLN A 220 -9.07 9.83 -26.72
CA GLN A 220 -9.54 8.48 -26.45
C GLN A 220 -8.49 7.61 -25.77
N THR A 221 -7.22 7.79 -26.05
CA THR A 221 -6.13 6.94 -25.54
C THR A 221 -5.56 7.39 -24.20
N ALA A 222 -5.53 8.71 -23.93
CA ALA A 222 -4.98 9.25 -22.69
C ALA A 222 -5.71 8.74 -21.42
N PRO A 223 -7.06 8.66 -21.36
CA PRO A 223 -7.73 8.03 -20.22
C PRO A 223 -7.30 6.58 -20.00
N ILE A 224 -7.13 5.79 -21.05
CA ILE A 224 -6.71 4.39 -20.95
C ILE A 224 -5.29 4.29 -20.41
N TYR A 225 -4.40 5.19 -20.82
CA TYR A 225 -3.05 5.29 -20.25
C TYR A 225 -3.08 5.61 -18.77
N MET A 226 -3.91 6.58 -18.34
CA MET A 226 -4.07 6.91 -16.91
C MET A 226 -4.67 5.76 -16.10
N HIS A 227 -5.64 5.01 -16.66
CA HIS A 227 -6.12 3.76 -16.05
C HIS A 227 -4.97 2.79 -15.78
N GLY A 228 -4.04 2.68 -16.74
CA GLY A 228 -2.85 1.85 -16.63
C GLY A 228 -1.91 2.30 -15.53
N MET A 229 -1.67 3.60 -15.41
CA MET A 229 -0.83 4.17 -14.35
C MET A 229 -1.42 3.89 -12.97
N ILE A 230 -2.72 4.16 -12.78
CA ILE A 230 -3.40 3.92 -11.51
C ILE A 230 -3.45 2.42 -11.17
N PHE A 231 -3.78 1.57 -12.15
CA PHE A 231 -3.78 0.12 -11.93
C PHE A 231 -2.39 -0.40 -11.58
N GLY A 232 -1.34 0.07 -12.26
CA GLY A 232 0.06 -0.26 -11.96
C GLY A 232 0.42 0.12 -10.54
N ALA A 233 0.15 1.36 -10.15
CA ALA A 233 0.40 1.86 -8.80
C ALA A 233 -0.39 1.10 -7.73
N MET A 234 -1.68 0.81 -7.96
CA MET A 234 -2.50 0.00 -7.05
C MET A 234 -1.90 -1.39 -6.85
N THR A 235 -1.45 -2.03 -7.93
CA THR A 235 -0.88 -3.38 -7.87
C THR A 235 0.48 -3.38 -7.19
N GLU A 236 1.33 -2.41 -7.53
CA GLU A 236 2.65 -2.27 -6.92
C GLU A 236 2.53 -1.96 -5.43
N SER A 237 1.66 -1.02 -5.05
CA SER A 237 1.36 -0.69 -3.65
C SER A 237 0.80 -1.89 -2.89
N PHE A 238 -0.10 -2.67 -3.51
CA PHE A 238 -0.62 -3.90 -2.91
C PHE A 238 0.47 -4.96 -2.71
N CYS A 239 1.38 -5.12 -3.68
CA CYS A 239 2.52 -6.02 -3.52
C CYS A 239 3.46 -5.57 -2.39
N ALA A 240 3.74 -4.27 -2.28
CA ALA A 240 4.52 -3.68 -1.20
C ALA A 240 3.85 -3.89 0.17
N GLU A 241 2.53 -3.68 0.25
CA GLU A 241 1.71 -3.96 1.45
C GLU A 241 1.83 -5.43 1.90
N GLN A 242 1.64 -6.37 0.97
CA GLN A 242 1.72 -7.80 1.30
C GLN A 242 3.14 -8.21 1.70
N SER A 243 4.17 -7.64 1.07
CA SER A 243 5.58 -7.85 1.44
C SER A 243 5.87 -7.31 2.85
N ALA A 244 5.47 -6.08 3.14
CA ALA A 244 5.64 -5.47 4.46
C ALA A 244 4.90 -6.26 5.56
N ARG A 245 3.68 -6.71 5.29
CA ARG A 245 2.92 -7.57 6.21
C ARG A 245 3.59 -8.91 6.42
N MET A 246 4.10 -9.55 5.38
CA MET A 246 4.83 -10.81 5.46
C MET A 246 6.05 -10.66 6.37
N THR A 247 6.85 -9.61 6.18
CA THR A 247 8.03 -9.33 7.04
C THR A 247 7.63 -9.05 8.48
N ALA A 248 6.58 -8.25 8.71
CA ALA A 248 6.10 -7.96 10.05
C ALA A 248 5.59 -9.22 10.78
N MET A 249 4.89 -10.10 10.08
CA MET A 249 4.37 -11.36 10.64
C MET A 249 5.49 -12.38 10.90
N ASP A 250 6.51 -12.45 10.05
CA ASP A 250 7.69 -13.29 10.28
C ASP A 250 8.44 -12.83 11.53
N THR A 251 8.68 -11.54 11.68
CA THR A 251 9.32 -10.98 12.87
C THR A 251 8.49 -11.25 14.14
N ALA A 252 7.17 -11.03 14.07
CA ALA A 252 6.27 -11.29 15.20
C ALA A 252 6.26 -12.78 15.58
N THR A 253 6.31 -13.69 14.60
CA THR A 253 6.36 -15.14 14.84
C THR A 253 7.68 -15.55 15.49
N LYS A 254 8.82 -14.98 15.08
CA LYS A 254 10.12 -15.19 15.71
C LYS A 254 10.13 -14.69 17.15
N SER A 255 9.67 -13.47 17.38
CA SER A 255 9.56 -12.91 18.74
C SER A 255 8.65 -13.74 19.64
N ALA A 256 7.54 -14.26 19.12
CA ALA A 256 6.65 -15.15 19.88
C ALA A 256 7.36 -16.46 20.27
N ASN A 257 8.17 -17.05 19.38
CA ASN A 257 8.94 -18.25 19.72
C ASN A 257 9.96 -17.99 20.84
N ASP A 258 10.66 -16.85 20.79
CA ASP A 258 11.62 -16.47 21.84
C ASP A 258 10.92 -16.26 23.20
N MET A 259 9.79 -15.53 23.20
CA MET A 259 8.98 -15.35 24.41
C MET A 259 8.45 -16.67 24.99
N ILE A 260 8.00 -17.61 24.14
CA ILE A 260 7.54 -18.94 24.59
C ILE A 260 8.68 -19.67 25.28
N ARG A 261 9.89 -19.66 24.70
CA ARG A 261 11.06 -20.30 25.26
C ARG A 261 11.40 -19.73 26.65
N ASP A 262 11.44 -18.42 26.76
CA ASP A 262 11.80 -17.75 28.02
C ASP A 262 10.75 -18.00 29.11
N LEU A 263 9.47 -17.91 28.77
CA LEU A 263 8.37 -18.23 29.69
C LEU A 263 8.35 -19.70 30.10
N GLN A 264 8.74 -20.63 29.23
CA GLN A 264 8.84 -22.05 29.57
C GLN A 264 9.96 -22.29 30.60
N LEU A 265 11.09 -21.61 30.48
CA LEU A 265 12.18 -21.67 31.46
C LEU A 265 11.72 -21.11 32.82
N GLU A 266 11.04 -19.97 32.81
CA GLU A 266 10.51 -19.36 34.03
C GLU A 266 9.42 -20.24 34.68
N TYR A 267 8.53 -20.82 33.90
CA TYR A 267 7.51 -21.76 34.36
C TYR A 267 8.14 -22.99 35.06
N ASN A 268 9.14 -23.60 34.42
CA ASN A 268 9.82 -24.77 34.98
C ASN A 268 10.51 -24.42 36.28
N ARG A 269 11.20 -23.28 36.38
CA ARG A 269 11.85 -22.79 37.60
C ARG A 269 10.84 -22.56 38.73
N THR A 270 9.75 -21.87 38.44
CA THR A 270 8.68 -21.57 39.39
C THR A 270 8.02 -22.86 39.87
N ARG A 271 7.73 -23.80 38.96
CA ARG A 271 7.15 -25.10 39.30
C ARG A 271 8.06 -25.92 40.23
N GLN A 272 9.35 -25.99 39.89
CA GLN A 272 10.34 -26.69 40.74
C GLN A 272 10.43 -26.07 42.14
N GLY A 273 10.45 -24.72 42.22
CA GLY A 273 10.42 -24.01 43.50
C GLY A 273 9.18 -24.32 44.34
N SER A 274 8.00 -24.32 43.72
CA SER A 274 6.73 -24.67 44.40
C SER A 274 6.74 -26.12 44.90
N ILE A 275 7.21 -27.09 44.09
CA ILE A 275 7.31 -28.49 44.48
C ILE A 275 8.28 -28.64 45.63
N THR A 276 9.45 -28.00 45.60
CA THR A 276 10.44 -28.06 46.69
C THR A 276 9.87 -27.47 47.96
N GLN A 277 9.15 -26.38 47.89
CA GLN A 277 8.48 -25.76 49.05
C GLN A 277 7.41 -26.70 49.64
N GLU A 278 6.54 -27.28 48.84
CA GLU A 278 5.53 -28.25 49.28
C GLU A 278 6.15 -29.47 49.98
N ILE A 279 7.23 -30.01 49.40
CA ILE A 279 7.97 -31.13 50.03
C ILE A 279 8.59 -30.70 51.36
N THR A 280 9.17 -29.49 51.43
CA THR A 280 9.78 -28.96 52.67
C THR A 280 8.73 -28.75 53.76
N GLU A 281 7.57 -28.24 53.41
CA GLU A 281 6.43 -28.05 54.33
C GLU A 281 5.92 -29.41 54.87
N ILE A 282 5.79 -30.41 54.02
CA ILE A 282 5.36 -31.76 54.41
C ILE A 282 6.37 -32.38 55.36
N ILE A 283 7.68 -32.33 55.03
CA ILE A 283 8.75 -32.89 55.87
C ILE A 283 8.84 -32.13 57.21
N GLY A 284 8.74 -30.77 57.18
CA GLY A 284 8.75 -29.96 58.38
C GLY A 284 7.56 -30.25 59.31
N GLY A 285 6.37 -30.39 58.70
CA GLY A 285 5.17 -30.81 59.46
C GLY A 285 5.29 -32.21 60.09
N ALA A 286 5.80 -33.18 59.34
CA ALA A 286 6.04 -34.56 59.85
C ALA A 286 7.06 -34.59 60.95
N SER A 287 8.13 -33.79 60.90
CA SER A 287 9.16 -33.68 61.95
C SER A 287 8.62 -33.00 63.23
N ALA A 288 7.75 -31.99 63.09
CA ALA A 288 7.11 -31.33 64.23
C ALA A 288 6.15 -32.26 64.99
N VAL A 289 5.43 -33.13 64.30
CA VAL A 289 4.55 -34.13 64.94
C VAL A 289 5.39 -35.19 65.70
N LYS A 290 6.53 -35.67 65.15
CA LYS A 290 7.42 -36.60 65.81
C LYS A 290 8.15 -36.04 67.05
N SER A 291 8.29 -34.75 67.18
CA SER A 291 8.90 -34.09 68.31
C SER A 291 7.93 -33.81 69.50
N GLN A 292 6.62 -34.12 69.29
CA GLN A 292 5.57 -33.97 70.31
C GLN A 292 5.16 -35.32 70.93
N GLU A 293 5.64 -36.42 70.41
CA GLU A 293 5.58 -37.77 71.08
C GLU A 293 6.85 -38.00 71.83
#